data_b3ad4c3507229ff8bd8bbd4050334aba
#
_entry.id   b3ad4c3507229ff8bd8bbd4050334aba
#
_cell.length_a   1.000
_cell.length_b   1.000
_cell.length_c   1.000
_cell.angle_alpha   90.00
_cell.angle_beta   90.00
_cell.angle_gamma   90.00
#
_symmetry.space_group_name_H-M   'P 1'
#
loop_
_entity.id
_entity.type
_entity.pdbx_description
1 polymer ?
#
loop_
_entity_poly.entity_id
_entity_poly.type
_entity_poly.pdbx_seq_one_letter_code
_entity_poly.pdbx_strand_id
1 'polypeptide(L)'
;MKFVAPYSLLPSGNFGLHFHPDHLADLRASGLNDETIPAAGVYSLRPRDIALFFNLRRGAPEELETALCFPYQGGAFARIKLFPSIGKMKYAQPPKTSARLYMPLPVDNRPVIVTEGENKTLAAHQAGLNAVRVGGVWNWLSRGEPIDDLSLGRWDGREVTIIPDSDVFKRVDLMRAIYAVGREMRGLGANVYVAQLPQPGGAKAGLDDRLTAGGRVGEIEVFSLSHRIFKNIEYWHGKWKFQKALKAA
;
A
#
# COMPACT_ATOMS: atom_id res chain seq x y z
N MET A 1 -25.25 10.29 4.73
CA MET A 1 -25.03 9.33 5.82
C MET A 1 -23.53 9.28 6.06
N LYS A 2 -23.03 9.85 7.18
CA LYS A 2 -21.61 9.83 7.51
C LYS A 2 -21.21 8.39 7.82
N PHE A 3 -20.20 7.88 7.16
CA PHE A 3 -19.57 6.59 7.49
C PHE A 3 -18.92 6.76 8.87
N VAL A 4 -19.52 6.15 9.89
CA VAL A 4 -18.87 6.01 11.18
C VAL A 4 -18.01 4.78 11.07
N ALA A 5 -16.69 4.96 11.00
CA ALA A 5 -15.77 3.84 11.01
C ALA A 5 -16.04 2.98 12.25
N PRO A 6 -15.89 1.65 12.16
CA PRO A 6 -16.11 0.74 13.28
C PRO A 6 -15.22 1.00 14.52
N TYR A 7 -14.37 2.01 14.45
CA TYR A 7 -13.50 2.46 15.55
C TYR A 7 -14.23 3.07 16.76
N SER A 8 -15.45 3.59 16.57
CA SER A 8 -16.30 3.95 17.71
C SER A 8 -16.78 2.72 18.49
N LEU A 9 -16.56 1.51 17.94
CA LEU A 9 -16.85 0.23 18.58
C LEU A 9 -15.60 -0.42 19.19
N LEU A 10 -14.42 0.21 19.07
CA LEU A 10 -13.26 -0.24 19.85
C LEU A 10 -13.52 0.19 21.30
N PRO A 11 -13.75 -0.73 22.24
CA PRO A 11 -13.79 -0.39 23.65
C PRO A 11 -12.47 0.29 24.01
N SER A 12 -12.52 1.36 24.76
CA SER A 12 -11.38 2.00 25.42
C SER A 12 -10.87 1.06 26.51
N GLY A 13 -9.98 0.13 26.21
CA GLY A 13 -9.43 -0.79 27.19
C GLY A 13 -8.43 -1.76 26.56
N ASN A 14 -7.43 -2.16 27.32
CA ASN A 14 -6.38 -3.11 26.97
C ASN A 14 -6.93 -4.33 26.24
N PHE A 15 -6.92 -4.28 24.92
CA PHE A 15 -7.20 -5.45 24.11
C PHE A 15 -6.00 -6.38 24.16
N GLY A 16 -6.18 -7.52 24.83
CA GLY A 16 -5.49 -8.70 24.36
C GLY A 16 -5.94 -8.91 22.91
N LEU A 17 -5.14 -8.46 21.97
CA LEU A 17 -5.41 -8.58 20.55
C LEU A 17 -5.47 -10.07 20.22
N HIS A 18 -6.66 -10.66 20.27
CA HIS A 18 -6.87 -12.02 19.82
C HIS A 18 -6.81 -12.01 18.29
N PHE A 19 -5.61 -12.26 17.77
CA PHE A 19 -5.45 -12.54 16.35
C PHE A 19 -5.99 -13.92 16.02
N HIS A 20 -6.68 -14.00 14.90
CA HIS A 20 -6.91 -15.29 14.27
C HIS A 20 -5.55 -15.91 13.92
N PRO A 21 -5.33 -17.23 14.18
CA PRO A 21 -4.03 -17.87 13.93
C PRO A 21 -3.49 -17.64 12.54
N ASP A 22 -4.34 -17.72 11.49
CA ASP A 22 -3.93 -17.53 10.10
C ASP A 22 -3.50 -16.08 9.81
N HIS A 23 -4.11 -15.09 10.49
CA HIS A 23 -3.70 -13.70 10.36
C HIS A 23 -2.32 -13.46 10.97
N LEU A 24 -2.08 -14.02 12.14
CA LEU A 24 -0.78 -13.94 12.80
C LEU A 24 0.29 -14.64 11.97
N ALA A 25 -0.03 -15.82 11.42
CA ALA A 25 0.87 -16.54 10.52
C ALA A 25 1.21 -15.72 9.26
N ASP A 26 0.22 -15.05 8.65
CA ASP A 26 0.41 -14.18 7.48
C ASP A 26 1.30 -12.96 7.78
N LEU A 27 1.08 -12.31 8.93
CA LEU A 27 1.90 -11.18 9.38
C LEU A 27 3.35 -11.62 9.66
N ARG A 28 3.53 -12.74 10.34
CA ARG A 28 4.85 -13.32 10.62
C ARG A 28 5.56 -13.83 9.38
N ALA A 29 4.84 -14.35 8.39
CA ALA A 29 5.41 -14.70 7.09
C ALA A 29 6.01 -13.49 6.36
N SER A 30 5.47 -12.28 6.59
CA SER A 30 6.06 -11.01 6.14
C SER A 30 7.15 -10.46 7.07
N GLY A 31 7.64 -11.26 8.03
CA GLY A 31 8.72 -10.92 8.96
C GLY A 31 8.31 -9.96 10.09
N LEU A 32 7.01 -9.72 10.31
CA LEU A 32 6.55 -8.79 11.33
C LEU A 32 6.64 -9.41 12.73
N ASN A 33 7.17 -8.65 13.67
CA ASN A 33 7.35 -9.04 15.06
C ASN A 33 6.19 -8.61 15.97
N ASP A 34 6.23 -9.08 17.21
CA ASP A 34 5.19 -8.86 18.21
C ASP A 34 5.16 -7.42 18.77
N GLU A 35 6.10 -6.56 18.39
CA GLU A 35 6.11 -5.13 18.72
C GLU A 35 5.45 -4.30 17.61
N THR A 36 5.79 -4.59 16.34
CA THR A 36 5.30 -3.85 15.17
C THR A 36 3.81 -4.07 14.93
N ILE A 37 3.33 -5.31 15.10
CA ILE A 37 1.93 -5.67 14.86
C ILE A 37 0.96 -4.85 15.72
N PRO A 38 1.08 -4.81 17.07
CA PRO A 38 0.20 -4.00 17.89
C PRO A 38 0.43 -2.49 17.71
N ALA A 39 1.67 -2.04 17.49
CA ALA A 39 1.96 -0.62 17.24
C ALA A 39 1.25 -0.09 15.99
N ALA A 40 1.06 -0.92 14.98
CA ALA A 40 0.29 -0.58 13.76
C ALA A 40 -1.23 -0.63 13.96
N GLY A 41 -1.70 -1.08 15.11
CA GLY A 41 -3.13 -1.19 15.41
C GLY A 41 -3.88 -2.20 14.53
N VAL A 42 -3.18 -3.17 13.94
CA VAL A 42 -3.77 -4.24 13.12
C VAL A 42 -4.56 -5.21 14.00
N TYR A 43 -5.68 -5.73 13.51
CA TYR A 43 -6.53 -6.66 14.29
C TYR A 43 -7.38 -7.56 13.40
N SER A 44 -7.93 -8.64 14.00
CA SER A 44 -8.82 -9.59 13.32
C SER A 44 -10.28 -9.16 13.41
N LEU A 45 -11.02 -9.32 12.31
CA LEU A 45 -12.47 -9.13 12.22
C LEU A 45 -13.15 -10.49 12.10
N ARG A 46 -14.25 -10.67 12.86
CA ARG A 46 -15.17 -11.81 12.73
C ARG A 46 -16.20 -11.55 11.63
N PRO A 47 -16.93 -12.56 11.13
CA PRO A 47 -17.94 -12.38 10.07
C PRO A 47 -18.96 -11.26 10.34
N ARG A 48 -19.45 -11.15 11.59
CA ARG A 48 -20.39 -10.08 11.96
C ARG A 48 -19.75 -8.67 11.85
N ASP A 49 -18.49 -8.56 12.21
CA ASP A 49 -17.75 -7.28 12.18
C ASP A 49 -17.44 -6.88 10.72
N ILE A 50 -17.20 -7.87 9.84
CA ILE A 50 -17.06 -7.69 8.40
C ILE A 50 -18.38 -7.23 7.78
N ALA A 51 -19.52 -7.84 8.19
CA ALA A 51 -20.84 -7.42 7.74
C ALA A 51 -21.12 -5.95 8.08
N LEU A 52 -20.75 -5.51 9.29
CA LEU A 52 -20.86 -4.12 9.73
C LEU A 52 -19.92 -3.21 8.90
N PHE A 53 -18.68 -3.65 8.67
CA PHE A 53 -17.69 -2.91 7.88
C PHE A 53 -18.18 -2.59 6.47
N PHE A 54 -18.88 -3.55 5.82
CA PHE A 54 -19.46 -3.37 4.50
C PHE A 54 -20.91 -2.87 4.49
N ASN A 55 -21.53 -2.67 5.65
CA ASN A 55 -22.95 -2.35 5.79
C ASN A 55 -23.86 -3.39 5.08
N LEU A 56 -23.55 -4.68 5.25
CA LEU A 56 -24.28 -5.78 4.66
C LEU A 56 -25.47 -6.16 5.54
N ARG A 57 -26.70 -5.98 5.03
CA ARG A 57 -27.94 -6.30 5.78
C ARG A 57 -28.16 -7.81 5.99
N ARG A 58 -27.59 -8.65 5.12
CA ARG A 58 -27.77 -10.12 5.14
C ARG A 58 -26.58 -10.87 5.77
N GLY A 59 -25.66 -10.16 6.43
CA GLY A 59 -24.44 -10.75 6.95
C GLY A 59 -23.30 -10.78 5.93
N ALA A 60 -22.14 -11.29 6.35
CA ALA A 60 -21.02 -11.55 5.47
C ALA A 60 -21.29 -12.80 4.61
N PRO A 61 -20.67 -12.95 3.42
CA PRO A 61 -20.70 -14.19 2.65
C PRO A 61 -20.26 -15.39 3.51
N GLU A 62 -20.92 -16.54 3.35
CA GLU A 62 -20.64 -17.74 4.15
C GLU A 62 -19.21 -18.25 3.98
N GLU A 63 -18.62 -18.04 2.80
CA GLU A 63 -17.24 -18.42 2.49
C GLU A 63 -16.20 -17.57 3.22
N LEU A 64 -16.62 -16.43 3.80
CA LEU A 64 -15.71 -15.49 4.46
C LEU A 64 -15.68 -15.74 5.97
N GLU A 65 -14.66 -16.46 6.42
CA GLU A 65 -14.53 -16.85 7.82
C GLU A 65 -14.04 -15.69 8.70
N THR A 66 -13.08 -14.91 8.20
CA THR A 66 -12.46 -13.82 8.97
C THR A 66 -11.76 -12.82 8.05
N ALA A 67 -11.32 -11.68 8.59
CA ALA A 67 -10.51 -10.72 7.86
C ALA A 67 -9.50 -10.03 8.77
N LEU A 68 -8.32 -9.75 8.23
CA LEU A 68 -7.28 -8.94 8.87
C LEU A 68 -7.50 -7.47 8.52
N CYS A 69 -7.68 -6.63 9.54
CA CYS A 69 -7.95 -5.21 9.38
C CYS A 69 -6.68 -4.39 9.54
N PHE A 70 -6.42 -3.54 8.55
CA PHE A 70 -5.37 -2.53 8.56
C PHE A 70 -6.03 -1.15 8.71
N PRO A 71 -5.98 -0.54 9.90
CA PRO A 71 -6.48 0.81 10.12
C PRO A 71 -5.58 1.85 9.45
N TYR A 72 -6.18 2.86 8.86
CA TYR A 72 -5.47 3.98 8.27
C TYR A 72 -5.48 5.17 9.22
N GLN A 73 -4.48 6.05 9.07
CA GLN A 73 -4.32 7.21 9.92
C GLN A 73 -5.61 8.06 9.98
N GLY A 74 -5.95 8.54 11.17
CA GLY A 74 -7.18 9.30 11.42
C GLY A 74 -8.42 8.45 11.68
N GLY A 75 -8.33 7.12 11.62
CA GLY A 75 -9.39 6.19 12.07
C GLY A 75 -10.67 6.15 11.22
N ALA A 76 -10.78 7.00 10.20
CA ALA A 76 -11.98 7.08 9.36
C ALA A 76 -12.00 6.07 8.18
N PHE A 77 -10.90 5.36 7.96
CA PHE A 77 -10.75 4.40 6.88
C PHE A 77 -9.93 3.20 7.35
N ALA A 78 -10.28 2.04 6.84
CA ALA A 78 -9.49 0.83 6.99
C ALA A 78 -9.56 0.03 5.70
N ARG A 79 -8.59 -0.86 5.51
CA ARG A 79 -8.61 -1.88 4.47
C ARG A 79 -8.53 -3.24 5.13
N ILE A 80 -9.20 -4.22 4.56
CA ILE A 80 -9.21 -5.56 5.12
C ILE A 80 -8.64 -6.57 4.12
N LYS A 81 -7.90 -7.54 4.62
CA LYS A 81 -7.46 -8.73 3.89
C LYS A 81 -8.38 -9.86 4.25
N LEU A 82 -8.99 -10.49 3.25
CA LEU A 82 -10.02 -11.51 3.41
C LEU A 82 -9.37 -12.90 3.61
N PHE A 83 -9.94 -13.70 4.50
CA PHE A 83 -9.56 -15.07 4.80
C PHE A 83 -10.80 -15.96 4.88
N PRO A 84 -10.94 -16.91 3.92
CA PRO A 84 -10.19 -16.97 2.66
C PRO A 84 -10.51 -15.81 1.71
N SER A 85 -9.72 -15.66 0.65
CA SER A 85 -10.03 -14.70 -0.42
C SER A 85 -11.30 -15.14 -1.17
N ILE A 86 -12.14 -14.18 -1.59
CA ILE A 86 -13.35 -14.45 -2.38
C ILE A 86 -13.00 -14.34 -3.87
N GLY A 87 -12.89 -15.47 -4.55
CA GLY A 87 -12.41 -15.50 -5.92
C GLY A 87 -11.02 -14.86 -6.06
N LYS A 88 -10.91 -13.79 -6.85
CA LYS A 88 -9.64 -13.03 -7.01
C LYS A 88 -9.47 -11.89 -6.00
N MET A 89 -10.48 -11.62 -5.19
CA MET A 89 -10.48 -10.51 -4.25
C MET A 89 -9.82 -10.94 -2.95
N LYS A 90 -8.58 -10.52 -2.76
CA LYS A 90 -7.82 -10.69 -1.51
C LYS A 90 -8.05 -9.57 -0.51
N TYR A 91 -8.27 -8.37 -1.01
CA TYR A 91 -8.41 -7.16 -0.19
C TYR A 91 -9.69 -6.42 -0.54
N ALA A 92 -10.28 -5.81 0.47
CA ALA A 92 -11.44 -4.98 0.31
C ALA A 92 -11.35 -3.71 1.17
N GLN A 93 -12.12 -2.69 0.81
CA GLN A 93 -12.24 -1.42 1.52
C GLN A 93 -13.71 -1.02 1.60
N PRO A 94 -14.10 -0.06 2.45
CA PRO A 94 -15.48 0.35 2.56
C PRO A 94 -16.08 0.75 1.22
N PRO A 95 -17.33 0.37 0.92
CA PRO A 95 -17.98 0.70 -0.35
C PRO A 95 -18.02 2.22 -0.58
N LYS A 96 -17.88 2.63 -1.84
CA LYS A 96 -17.92 4.04 -2.26
C LYS A 96 -16.81 4.91 -1.68
N THR A 97 -15.72 4.32 -1.19
CA THR A 97 -14.53 5.04 -0.76
C THR A 97 -13.45 5.00 -1.83
N SER A 98 -12.67 6.07 -1.93
CA SER A 98 -11.43 6.10 -2.73
C SER A 98 -10.31 5.38 -2.00
N ALA A 99 -9.27 4.98 -2.71
CA ALA A 99 -8.02 4.55 -2.10
C ALA A 99 -7.45 5.68 -1.23
N ARG A 100 -6.64 5.30 -0.25
CA ARG A 100 -5.99 6.20 0.70
C ARG A 100 -4.52 5.90 0.81
N LEU A 101 -3.74 6.88 1.22
CA LEU A 101 -2.34 6.69 1.58
C LEU A 101 -2.28 5.97 2.94
N TYR A 102 -1.58 4.83 3.00
CA TYR A 102 -1.38 4.10 4.25
C TYR A 102 -0.10 4.57 4.92
N MET A 103 -0.24 5.17 6.08
CA MET A 103 0.84 5.61 6.97
C MET A 103 0.54 5.05 8.37
N PRO A 104 0.93 3.80 8.67
CA PRO A 104 0.57 3.14 9.94
C PRO A 104 1.27 3.78 11.15
N LEU A 105 2.44 4.35 10.93
CA LEU A 105 3.27 5.01 11.93
C LEU A 105 3.67 6.41 11.45
N PRO A 106 4.05 7.32 12.37
CA PRO A 106 4.49 8.66 12.00
C PRO A 106 5.67 8.63 11.03
N VAL A 107 5.61 9.50 10.04
CA VAL A 107 6.67 9.69 9.04
C VAL A 107 7.34 11.03 9.31
N ASP A 108 8.63 11.01 9.62
CA ASP A 108 9.46 12.20 9.88
C ASP A 108 10.04 12.80 8.58
N ASN A 109 11.03 13.69 8.69
CA ASN A 109 11.62 14.38 7.53
C ASN A 109 12.71 13.56 6.79
N ARG A 110 13.00 12.32 7.21
CA ARG A 110 13.94 11.43 6.51
C ARG A 110 13.37 11.00 5.13
N PRO A 111 14.20 10.41 4.26
CA PRO A 111 13.73 9.81 3.00
C PRO A 111 12.54 8.88 3.20
N VAL A 112 11.65 8.83 2.21
CA VAL A 112 10.43 8.00 2.27
C VAL A 112 10.50 6.87 1.27
N ILE A 113 10.11 5.69 1.73
CA ILE A 113 9.90 4.52 0.89
C ILE A 113 8.41 4.41 0.56
N VAL A 114 8.10 4.25 -0.71
CA VAL A 114 6.74 3.98 -1.21
C VAL A 114 6.64 2.51 -1.60
N THR A 115 5.71 1.79 -0.98
CA THR A 115 5.46 0.35 -1.23
C THR A 115 4.08 0.09 -1.80
N GLU A 116 3.81 -1.17 -2.19
CA GLU A 116 2.52 -1.59 -2.76
C GLU A 116 1.57 -2.27 -1.76
N GLY A 117 2.05 -2.68 -0.58
CA GLY A 117 1.29 -3.49 0.37
C GLY A 117 1.43 -3.03 1.82
N GLU A 118 0.39 -3.28 2.62
CA GLU A 118 0.37 -2.94 4.04
C GLU A 118 1.48 -3.66 4.81
N ASN A 119 1.62 -4.98 4.65
CA ASN A 119 2.68 -5.76 5.31
C ASN A 119 4.08 -5.26 4.95
N LYS A 120 4.33 -4.91 3.69
CA LYS A 120 5.61 -4.36 3.21
C LYS A 120 5.93 -3.02 3.87
N THR A 121 4.91 -2.18 4.04
CA THR A 121 5.05 -0.89 4.73
C THR A 121 5.42 -1.11 6.19
N LEU A 122 4.75 -2.04 6.86
CA LEU A 122 5.05 -2.39 8.25
C LEU A 122 6.45 -3.01 8.41
N ALA A 123 6.86 -3.90 7.50
CA ALA A 123 8.20 -4.48 7.50
C ALA A 123 9.29 -3.41 7.30
N ALA A 124 9.03 -2.41 6.44
CA ALA A 124 9.94 -1.28 6.28
C ALA A 124 10.03 -0.43 7.56
N HIS A 125 8.90 -0.13 8.21
CA HIS A 125 8.90 0.57 9.51
C HIS A 125 9.66 -0.21 10.59
N GLN A 126 9.45 -1.54 10.68
CA GLN A 126 10.19 -2.41 11.60
C GLN A 126 11.71 -2.36 11.36
N ALA A 127 12.12 -2.19 10.12
CA ALA A 127 13.53 -1.98 9.74
C ALA A 127 14.02 -0.54 9.98
N GLY A 128 13.25 0.32 10.66
CA GLY A 128 13.62 1.70 10.99
C GLY A 128 13.49 2.69 9.83
N LEU A 129 12.77 2.34 8.75
CA LEU A 129 12.60 3.17 7.56
C LEU A 129 11.28 3.94 7.63
N ASN A 130 11.25 5.16 7.07
CA ASN A 130 9.99 5.83 6.78
C ASN A 130 9.32 5.16 5.58
N ALA A 131 8.13 4.64 5.75
CA ALA A 131 7.44 3.99 4.65
C ALA A 131 5.97 4.38 4.58
N VAL A 132 5.47 4.49 3.37
CA VAL A 132 4.06 4.71 3.07
C VAL A 132 3.62 3.75 1.98
N ARG A 133 2.34 3.43 1.94
CA ARG A 133 1.77 2.67 0.85
C ARG A 133 0.83 3.54 0.02
N VAL A 134 1.09 3.64 -1.26
CA VAL A 134 0.08 4.04 -2.24
C VAL A 134 -0.63 2.79 -2.73
N GLY A 135 -1.94 2.80 -2.70
CA GLY A 135 -2.85 1.65 -2.85
C GLY A 135 -2.64 0.69 -4.03
N GLY A 136 -1.44 0.13 -4.23
CA GLY A 136 -1.06 -0.66 -5.42
C GLY A 136 -0.77 0.25 -6.62
N VAL A 137 -0.06 -0.28 -7.62
CA VAL A 137 0.50 0.51 -8.74
C VAL A 137 -0.52 1.34 -9.53
N TRP A 138 -1.81 1.00 -9.46
CA TRP A 138 -2.89 1.72 -10.16
C TRP A 138 -3.85 2.47 -9.21
N ASN A 139 -3.81 2.18 -7.91
CA ASN A 139 -4.81 2.67 -6.94
C ASN A 139 -4.46 4.04 -6.31
N TRP A 140 -3.44 4.71 -6.81
CA TRP A 140 -3.14 6.10 -6.46
C TRP A 140 -4.03 7.11 -7.20
N LEU A 141 -4.87 6.61 -8.11
CA LEU A 141 -5.87 7.39 -8.83
C LEU A 141 -7.28 7.09 -8.30
N SER A 142 -8.08 8.13 -8.17
CA SER A 142 -9.52 8.06 -7.94
C SER A 142 -10.22 8.80 -9.08
N ARG A 143 -11.05 8.11 -9.84
CA ARG A 143 -11.76 8.66 -11.02
C ARG A 143 -10.83 9.31 -12.07
N GLY A 144 -9.60 8.82 -12.16
CA GLY A 144 -8.59 9.31 -13.09
C GLY A 144 -7.75 10.49 -12.59
N GLU A 145 -8.01 10.98 -11.38
CA GLU A 145 -7.20 12.00 -10.69
C GLU A 145 -6.42 11.39 -9.52
N PRO A 146 -5.27 11.98 -9.12
CA PRO A 146 -4.54 11.55 -7.93
C PRO A 146 -5.44 11.56 -6.68
N ILE A 147 -5.21 10.62 -5.76
CA ILE A 147 -5.91 10.63 -4.48
C ILE A 147 -5.52 11.86 -3.67
N ASP A 148 -6.50 12.46 -2.97
CA ASP A 148 -6.30 13.70 -2.20
C ASP A 148 -5.14 13.57 -1.19
N ASP A 149 -5.00 12.40 -0.56
CA ASP A 149 -3.96 12.13 0.42
C ASP A 149 -2.54 12.31 -0.15
N LEU A 150 -2.36 12.11 -1.46
CA LEU A 150 -1.07 12.31 -2.10
C LEU A 150 -0.63 13.77 -2.06
N SER A 151 -1.57 14.71 -2.20
CA SER A 151 -1.31 16.15 -2.10
C SER A 151 -1.08 16.63 -0.66
N LEU A 152 -1.55 15.87 0.35
CA LEU A 152 -1.36 16.18 1.77
C LEU A 152 0.04 15.79 2.27
N GLY A 153 0.79 14.97 1.52
CA GLY A 153 2.16 14.60 1.84
C GLY A 153 3.11 15.80 1.72
N ARG A 154 4.09 15.89 2.62
CA ARG A 154 5.17 16.88 2.53
C ARG A 154 6.27 16.32 1.63
N TRP A 155 6.14 16.49 0.32
CA TRP A 155 7.03 15.89 -0.67
C TRP A 155 8.16 16.84 -1.12
N ASP A 156 7.98 18.14 -1.00
CA ASP A 156 8.90 19.17 -1.51
C ASP A 156 10.32 18.99 -0.96
N GLY A 157 11.29 18.89 -1.88
CA GLY A 157 12.69 18.61 -1.60
C GLY A 157 12.99 17.21 -1.05
N ARG A 158 11.97 16.38 -0.82
CA ARG A 158 12.12 15.10 -0.14
C ARG A 158 12.58 14.00 -1.11
N GLU A 159 13.52 13.17 -0.64
CA GLU A 159 13.86 11.94 -1.35
C GLU A 159 12.77 10.89 -1.16
N VAL A 160 12.29 10.34 -2.27
CA VAL A 160 11.26 9.31 -2.31
C VAL A 160 11.75 8.15 -3.16
N THR A 161 11.84 6.97 -2.57
CA THR A 161 12.18 5.74 -3.29
C THR A 161 10.96 4.83 -3.40
N ILE A 162 10.46 4.64 -4.61
CA ILE A 162 9.39 3.69 -4.89
C ILE A 162 10.02 2.31 -5.00
N ILE A 163 9.60 1.37 -4.15
CA ILE A 163 10.06 -0.02 -4.15
C ILE A 163 8.90 -0.93 -4.54
N PRO A 164 8.73 -1.20 -5.84
CA PRO A 164 7.72 -2.13 -6.32
C PRO A 164 8.16 -3.57 -6.13
N ASP A 165 7.25 -4.51 -6.39
CA ASP A 165 7.59 -5.93 -6.46
C ASP A 165 8.59 -6.21 -7.58
N SER A 166 9.41 -7.23 -7.42
CA SER A 166 10.55 -7.53 -8.30
C SER A 166 10.19 -7.83 -9.76
N ASP A 167 8.92 -8.16 -10.06
CA ASP A 167 8.44 -8.45 -11.41
C ASP A 167 8.12 -7.19 -12.25
N VAL A 168 8.12 -6.01 -11.65
CA VAL A 168 7.72 -4.76 -12.31
C VAL A 168 8.57 -4.46 -13.54
N PHE A 169 9.88 -4.63 -13.47
CA PHE A 169 10.78 -4.33 -14.59
C PHE A 169 10.65 -5.28 -15.79
N LYS A 170 9.93 -6.40 -15.63
CA LYS A 170 9.59 -7.34 -16.71
C LYS A 170 8.21 -7.05 -17.32
N ARG A 171 7.45 -6.09 -16.75
CA ARG A 171 6.07 -5.81 -17.11
C ARG A 171 5.89 -4.33 -17.46
N VAL A 172 5.75 -4.05 -18.74
CA VAL A 172 5.64 -2.67 -19.26
C VAL A 172 4.44 -1.92 -18.68
N ASP A 173 3.32 -2.61 -18.46
CA ASP A 173 2.13 -2.04 -17.83
C ASP A 173 2.41 -1.55 -16.41
N LEU A 174 3.10 -2.36 -15.60
CA LEU A 174 3.47 -1.98 -14.23
C LEU A 174 4.53 -0.88 -14.20
N MET A 175 5.53 -0.94 -15.09
CA MET A 175 6.52 0.15 -15.22
C MET A 175 5.85 1.48 -15.57
N ARG A 176 4.83 1.48 -16.43
CA ARG A 176 4.05 2.69 -16.74
C ARG A 176 3.33 3.23 -15.51
N ALA A 177 2.73 2.36 -14.71
CA ALA A 177 2.04 2.77 -13.49
C ALA A 177 3.01 3.36 -12.45
N ILE A 178 4.15 2.71 -12.22
CA ILE A 178 5.21 3.22 -11.33
C ILE A 178 5.76 4.55 -11.83
N TYR A 179 6.04 4.67 -13.12
CA TYR A 179 6.51 5.92 -13.71
C TYR A 179 5.48 7.04 -13.52
N ALA A 180 4.19 6.74 -13.70
CA ALA A 180 3.13 7.73 -13.58
C ALA A 180 3.00 8.25 -12.13
N VAL A 181 2.98 7.38 -11.11
CA VAL A 181 2.96 7.83 -9.71
C VAL A 181 4.24 8.58 -9.34
N GLY A 182 5.39 8.13 -9.81
CA GLY A 182 6.65 8.84 -9.57
C GLY A 182 6.67 10.24 -10.20
N ARG A 183 6.12 10.39 -11.40
CA ARG A 183 5.94 11.71 -12.06
C ARG A 183 5.02 12.64 -11.27
N GLU A 184 3.95 12.10 -10.70
CA GLU A 184 3.04 12.87 -9.85
C GLU A 184 3.77 13.36 -8.59
N MET A 185 4.44 12.46 -7.87
CA MET A 185 5.21 12.83 -6.68
C MET A 185 6.33 13.84 -6.99
N ARG A 186 6.99 13.72 -8.14
CA ARG A 186 7.96 14.71 -8.62
C ARG A 186 7.30 16.06 -8.92
N GLY A 187 6.08 16.05 -9.44
CA GLY A 187 5.28 17.26 -9.62
C GLY A 187 4.94 17.98 -8.31
N LEU A 188 4.87 17.23 -7.21
CA LEU A 188 4.69 17.74 -5.84
C LEU A 188 6.03 18.11 -5.16
N GLY A 189 7.13 18.16 -5.90
CA GLY A 189 8.45 18.61 -5.42
C GLY A 189 9.40 17.51 -4.94
N ALA A 190 9.01 16.23 -4.98
CA ALA A 190 9.87 15.13 -4.52
C ALA A 190 11.02 14.82 -5.48
N ASN A 191 12.17 14.39 -4.92
CA ASN A 191 13.26 13.75 -5.63
C ASN A 191 12.98 12.24 -5.72
N VAL A 192 12.48 11.75 -6.87
CA VAL A 192 11.94 10.40 -6.97
C VAL A 192 12.90 9.43 -7.63
N TYR A 193 13.06 8.29 -6.99
CA TYR A 193 13.81 7.13 -7.45
C TYR A 193 12.90 5.89 -7.49
N VAL A 194 13.26 4.90 -8.31
CA VAL A 194 12.59 3.59 -8.38
C VAL A 194 13.63 2.51 -8.13
N ALA A 195 13.38 1.67 -7.16
CA ALA A 195 14.25 0.56 -6.80
C ALA A 195 13.91 -0.71 -7.60
N GLN A 196 14.93 -1.47 -7.98
CA GLN A 196 14.78 -2.78 -8.62
C GLN A 196 15.13 -3.88 -7.63
N LEU A 197 14.11 -4.53 -7.08
CA LEU A 197 14.31 -5.69 -6.21
C LEU A 197 14.91 -6.87 -7.00
N PRO A 198 15.92 -7.57 -6.43
CA PRO A 198 16.41 -8.80 -6.99
C PRO A 198 15.31 -9.88 -7.08
N GLN A 199 15.42 -10.75 -8.06
CA GLN A 199 14.54 -11.94 -8.22
C GLN A 199 15.36 -13.23 -8.03
N PRO A 200 15.67 -13.64 -6.82
CA PRO A 200 16.39 -14.88 -6.60
C PRO A 200 15.55 -16.08 -7.12
N GLY A 201 16.16 -16.92 -7.94
CA GLY A 201 15.46 -18.07 -8.54
C GLY A 201 14.34 -17.71 -9.53
N GLY A 202 14.20 -16.43 -9.93
CA GLY A 202 13.13 -15.97 -10.83
C GLY A 202 11.76 -15.80 -10.18
N ALA A 203 11.60 -16.13 -8.91
CA ALA A 203 10.34 -15.94 -8.18
C ALA A 203 10.07 -14.45 -7.92
N LYS A 204 8.78 -14.09 -7.86
CA LYS A 204 8.38 -12.76 -7.45
C LYS A 204 8.72 -12.56 -5.97
N ALA A 205 9.35 -11.44 -5.64
CA ALA A 205 9.70 -11.04 -4.27
C ALA A 205 9.24 -9.62 -4.00
N GLY A 206 8.80 -9.37 -2.78
CA GLY A 206 8.49 -8.06 -2.25
C GLY A 206 9.59 -7.50 -1.35
N LEU A 207 9.39 -6.28 -0.85
CA LEU A 207 10.30 -5.67 0.10
C LEU A 207 10.35 -6.45 1.43
N ASP A 208 9.22 -6.94 1.89
CA ASP A 208 9.09 -7.77 3.10
C ASP A 208 9.90 -9.07 2.98
N ASP A 209 9.84 -9.76 1.84
CA ASP A 209 10.65 -10.97 1.58
C ASP A 209 12.15 -10.67 1.68
N ARG A 210 12.61 -9.53 1.10
CA ARG A 210 14.01 -9.14 1.16
C ARG A 210 14.47 -8.80 2.57
N LEU A 211 13.65 -8.05 3.32
CA LEU A 211 13.99 -7.67 4.71
C LEU A 211 14.02 -8.91 5.62
N THR A 212 13.06 -9.82 5.45
CA THR A 212 13.01 -11.10 6.18
C THR A 212 14.25 -11.97 5.89
N ALA A 213 14.75 -11.93 4.67
CA ALA A 213 16.00 -12.62 4.29
C ALA A 213 17.29 -11.90 4.77
N GLY A 214 17.17 -10.82 5.55
CA GLY A 214 18.31 -10.06 6.08
C GLY A 214 18.93 -9.06 5.09
N GLY A 215 18.33 -8.85 3.92
CA GLY A 215 18.80 -7.86 2.95
C GLY A 215 18.51 -6.43 3.38
N ARG A 216 19.33 -5.48 2.95
CA ARG A 216 19.19 -4.05 3.28
C ARG A 216 18.68 -3.26 2.09
N VAL A 217 17.90 -2.20 2.35
CA VAL A 217 17.37 -1.31 1.30
C VAL A 217 18.50 -0.56 0.58
N GLY A 218 19.54 -0.12 1.29
CA GLY A 218 20.68 0.57 0.70
C GLY A 218 21.52 -0.26 -0.28
N GLU A 219 21.31 -1.56 -0.37
CA GLU A 219 21.96 -2.47 -1.33
C GLU A 219 21.14 -2.67 -2.61
N ILE A 220 19.94 -2.09 -2.69
CA ILE A 220 19.05 -2.23 -3.85
C ILE A 220 19.45 -1.19 -4.90
N GLU A 221 19.57 -1.63 -6.15
CA GLU A 221 19.81 -0.72 -7.26
C GLU A 221 18.62 0.22 -7.44
N VAL A 222 18.89 1.52 -7.57
CA VAL A 222 17.87 2.56 -7.73
C VAL A 222 18.11 3.38 -8.98
N PHE A 223 17.03 3.77 -9.66
CA PHE A 223 17.05 4.55 -10.88
C PHE A 223 16.25 5.82 -10.71
N SER A 224 16.80 6.98 -11.09
CA SER A 224 16.00 8.20 -11.23
C SER A 224 14.95 8.05 -12.34
N LEU A 225 13.87 8.79 -12.29
CA LEU A 225 12.85 8.76 -13.35
C LEU A 225 13.37 9.24 -14.72
N SER A 226 14.49 9.95 -14.78
CA SER A 226 15.16 10.36 -16.03
C SER A 226 16.14 9.30 -16.56
N HIS A 227 16.33 8.20 -15.84
CA HIS A 227 17.22 7.12 -16.29
C HIS A 227 16.73 6.49 -17.59
N ARG A 228 17.69 6.04 -18.43
CA ARG A 228 17.41 5.47 -19.78
C ARG A 228 16.38 4.32 -19.77
N ILE A 229 16.25 3.59 -18.66
CA ILE A 229 15.27 2.50 -18.54
C ILE A 229 13.82 2.99 -18.68
N PHE A 230 13.56 4.27 -18.38
CA PHE A 230 12.23 4.88 -18.49
C PHE A 230 12.01 5.68 -19.78
N LYS A 231 13.00 5.84 -20.69
CA LYS A 231 12.85 6.67 -21.91
C LYS A 231 11.64 6.30 -22.76
N ASN A 232 11.44 5.01 -23.02
CA ASN A 232 10.28 4.55 -23.79
C ASN A 232 8.96 4.78 -23.05
N ILE A 233 8.99 4.61 -21.71
CA ILE A 233 7.82 4.83 -20.85
C ILE A 233 7.46 6.32 -20.83
N GLU A 234 8.44 7.20 -20.73
CA GLU A 234 8.26 8.65 -20.78
C GLU A 234 7.62 9.12 -22.09
N TYR A 235 8.11 8.63 -23.22
CA TYR A 235 7.55 8.93 -24.54
C TYR A 235 6.05 8.54 -24.63
N TRP A 236 5.71 7.31 -24.23
CA TRP A 236 4.33 6.84 -24.29
C TRP A 236 3.42 7.55 -23.29
N HIS A 237 3.94 7.90 -22.10
CA HIS A 237 3.20 8.67 -21.11
C HIS A 237 2.83 10.06 -21.63
N GLY A 238 3.76 10.78 -22.26
CA GLY A 238 3.51 12.07 -22.91
C GLY A 238 2.45 11.97 -24.00
N LYS A 239 2.55 10.96 -24.88
CA LYS A 239 1.58 10.70 -25.93
C LYS A 239 0.17 10.42 -25.38
N TRP A 240 0.06 9.66 -24.32
CA TRP A 240 -1.22 9.35 -23.69
C TRP A 240 -1.87 10.60 -23.06
N LYS A 241 -1.10 11.43 -22.34
CA LYS A 241 -1.60 12.73 -21.80
C LYS A 241 -2.10 13.64 -22.91
N PHE A 242 -1.36 13.75 -24.00
CA PHE A 242 -1.75 14.55 -25.16
C PHE A 242 -3.07 14.05 -25.79
N GLN A 243 -3.21 12.74 -25.99
CA GLN A 243 -4.45 12.14 -26.51
C GLN A 243 -5.64 12.33 -25.56
N LYS A 244 -5.42 12.26 -24.25
CA LYS A 244 -6.47 12.51 -23.24
C LYS A 244 -6.93 13.98 -23.29
N ALA A 245 -6.00 14.92 -23.41
CA ALA A 245 -6.30 16.35 -23.53
C ALA A 245 -7.11 16.66 -24.82
N LEU A 246 -6.74 16.06 -25.97
CA LEU A 246 -7.47 16.21 -27.24
C LEU A 246 -8.90 15.65 -27.17
N LYS A 247 -9.18 14.65 -26.36
CA LYS A 247 -10.54 14.09 -26.20
C LYS A 247 -11.39 14.87 -25.21
N ALA A 248 -10.77 15.71 -24.40
CA ALA A 248 -11.45 16.55 -23.40
C ALA A 248 -11.74 17.98 -23.92
N ALA A 249 -11.09 18.38 -25.03
CA ALA A 249 -11.33 19.62 -25.75
C ALA A 249 -12.41 19.44 -26.86
#